data_a72ee1112a0f1790c26bf0ca7c387e22
#
_entry.id   a72ee1112a0f1790c26bf0ca7c387e22
#
_cell.length_a   1.000
_cell.length_b   1.000
_cell.length_c   1.000
_cell.angle_alpha   90.00
_cell.angle_beta   90.00
_cell.angle_gamma   90.00
#
_symmetry.space_group_name_H-M   'P 1'
#
loop_
_entity.id
_entity.type
_entity.pdbx_description
1 polymer ?
#
loop_
_entity_poly.entity_id
_entity_poly.type
_entity_poly.pdbx_seq_one_letter_code
_entity_poly.pdbx_strand_id
1 'polypeptide(L)'
;MAAYLMNRVIVSSLMFFVMIGALNAQVADIKAICGKAKNQSFCTSYMKSNPKTSGADLQTLAKITFGSAQTSASEGFKKIQSLVKTATNPTMKKAYTSCVQHYKSAISSLNDAKQSLASGDGKGLNIKVSAAMEGPSTCEQDMANFKVDPSAVKNSGDFQNICGIVLVISNMM
;
A
#
# COMPACT_ATOMS: atom_id res chain seq x y z
N MET A 1 1.77 57.35 13.45
CA MET A 1 2.57 56.73 12.34
C MET A 1 3.44 55.57 12.83
N ALA A 2 4.16 55.68 13.93
CA ALA A 2 5.02 54.59 14.44
C ALA A 2 4.29 53.27 14.79
N ALA A 3 3.12 53.33 15.42
CA ALA A 3 2.33 52.13 15.76
C ALA A 3 1.78 51.39 14.55
N TYR A 4 1.46 52.10 13.47
CA TYR A 4 0.97 51.48 12.22
C TYR A 4 2.08 50.75 11.46
N LEU A 5 3.29 51.30 11.43
CA LEU A 5 4.46 50.65 10.83
C LEU A 5 4.90 49.41 11.62
N MET A 6 4.87 49.50 12.95
CA MET A 6 5.23 48.36 13.82
C MET A 6 4.27 47.18 13.67
N ASN A 7 2.96 47.47 13.54
CA ASN A 7 1.96 46.40 13.30
C ASN A 7 2.12 45.70 11.94
N ARG A 8 2.48 46.47 10.90
CA ARG A 8 2.75 45.89 9.55
C ARG A 8 4.00 45.02 9.51
N VAL A 9 5.05 45.40 10.26
CA VAL A 9 6.29 44.62 10.34
C VAL A 9 6.05 43.30 11.10
N ILE A 10 5.28 43.35 12.20
CA ILE A 10 4.93 42.14 12.98
C ILE A 10 4.07 41.18 12.16
N VAL A 11 3.05 41.65 11.46
CA VAL A 11 2.17 40.82 10.61
C VAL A 11 2.96 40.23 9.42
N SER A 12 3.86 40.97 8.80
CA SER A 12 4.70 40.50 7.70
C SER A 12 5.70 39.43 8.20
N SER A 13 6.29 39.60 9.39
CA SER A 13 7.22 38.66 10.00
C SER A 13 6.51 37.36 10.41
N LEU A 14 5.30 37.44 10.97
CA LEU A 14 4.48 36.26 11.29
C LEU A 14 4.06 35.49 10.05
N MET A 15 3.67 36.16 8.96
CA MET A 15 3.36 35.48 7.69
C MET A 15 4.59 34.78 7.07
N PHE A 16 5.78 35.36 7.22
CA PHE A 16 7.01 34.74 6.71
C PHE A 16 7.39 33.46 7.50
N PHE A 17 7.19 33.45 8.83
CA PHE A 17 7.42 32.26 9.67
C PHE A 17 6.43 31.13 9.38
N VAL A 18 5.16 31.42 9.07
CA VAL A 18 4.16 30.41 8.70
C VAL A 18 4.49 29.78 7.33
N MET A 19 5.06 30.54 6.39
CA MET A 19 5.47 30.01 5.07
C MET A 19 6.69 29.08 5.13
N ILE A 20 7.61 29.28 6.10
CA ILE A 20 8.81 28.44 6.25
C ILE A 20 8.49 27.10 6.90
N GLY A 21 7.44 27.02 7.73
CA GLY A 21 6.99 25.78 8.38
C GLY A 21 6.30 24.78 7.42
N ALA A 22 5.86 25.23 6.24
CA ALA A 22 5.10 24.39 5.30
C ALA A 22 5.97 23.65 4.27
N LEU A 23 7.32 23.79 4.27
CA LEU A 23 8.20 23.33 3.20
C LEU A 23 9.16 22.19 3.58
N ASN A 24 9.04 21.60 4.77
CA ASN A 24 9.92 20.49 5.17
C ASN A 24 9.17 19.15 5.24
N ALA A 25 8.53 18.74 4.14
CA ALA A 25 8.25 17.31 3.97
C ALA A 25 9.59 16.61 3.81
N GLN A 26 10.06 15.99 4.90
CA GLN A 26 11.35 15.29 4.88
C GLN A 26 11.30 14.14 3.89
N VAL A 27 12.23 14.12 2.93
CA VAL A 27 12.39 13.02 1.98
C VAL A 27 12.56 11.70 2.75
N ALA A 28 11.77 10.70 2.40
CA ALA A 28 11.82 9.41 3.08
C ALA A 28 13.09 8.64 2.73
N ASP A 29 13.70 8.00 3.73
CA ASP A 29 14.83 7.12 3.53
C ASP A 29 14.37 5.74 3.04
N ILE A 30 14.41 5.55 1.72
CA ILE A 30 14.05 4.28 1.05
C ILE A 30 14.93 3.13 1.56
N LYS A 31 16.20 3.37 1.88
CA LYS A 31 17.10 2.32 2.40
C LYS A 31 16.64 1.85 3.78
N ALA A 32 16.27 2.77 4.66
CA ALA A 32 15.74 2.43 5.98
C ALA A 32 14.38 1.69 5.88
N ILE A 33 13.50 2.10 4.96
CA ILE A 33 12.23 1.41 4.69
C ILE A 33 12.48 -0.01 4.20
N CYS A 34 13.27 -0.18 3.14
CA CYS A 34 13.52 -1.51 2.55
C CYS A 34 14.34 -2.41 3.46
N GLY A 35 15.19 -1.85 4.34
CA GLY A 35 15.91 -2.60 5.38
C GLY A 35 14.98 -3.27 6.40
N LYS A 36 13.78 -2.74 6.61
CA LYS A 36 12.75 -3.30 7.50
C LYS A 36 11.73 -4.21 6.78
N ALA A 37 11.73 -4.22 5.44
CA ALA A 37 10.81 -5.04 4.66
C ALA A 37 11.18 -6.52 4.75
N LYS A 38 10.18 -7.42 4.84
CA LYS A 38 10.38 -8.87 4.84
C LYS A 38 11.16 -9.34 3.60
N ASN A 39 10.87 -8.76 2.44
CA ASN A 39 11.58 -9.00 1.18
C ASN A 39 12.30 -7.72 0.75
N GLN A 40 13.53 -7.55 1.24
CA GLN A 40 14.35 -6.36 0.99
C GLN A 40 14.68 -6.17 -0.49
N SER A 41 14.96 -7.26 -1.20
CA SER A 41 15.29 -7.25 -2.64
C SER A 41 14.09 -6.78 -3.46
N PHE A 42 12.89 -7.31 -3.17
CA PHE A 42 11.66 -6.86 -3.81
C PHE A 42 11.40 -5.37 -3.54
N CYS A 43 11.48 -4.95 -2.28
CA CYS A 43 11.28 -3.55 -1.90
C CYS A 43 12.22 -2.62 -2.67
N THR A 44 13.51 -2.94 -2.70
CA THR A 44 14.52 -2.13 -3.40
C THR A 44 14.24 -2.06 -4.90
N SER A 45 13.89 -3.17 -5.52
CA SER A 45 13.55 -3.23 -6.95
C SER A 45 12.28 -2.46 -7.25
N TYR A 46 11.24 -2.62 -6.43
CA TYR A 46 9.98 -1.91 -6.55
C TYR A 46 10.16 -0.39 -6.45
N MET A 47 10.91 0.08 -5.45
CA MET A 47 11.18 1.51 -5.28
C MET A 47 11.98 2.08 -6.46
N LYS A 48 12.98 1.37 -6.97
CA LYS A 48 13.80 1.80 -8.12
C LYS A 48 13.00 1.82 -9.43
N SER A 49 12.06 0.89 -9.62
CA SER A 49 11.26 0.79 -10.84
C SER A 49 10.18 1.86 -10.96
N ASN A 50 9.84 2.55 -9.85
CA ASN A 50 8.82 3.58 -9.85
C ASN A 50 9.45 4.98 -9.66
N PRO A 51 9.57 5.80 -10.73
CA PRO A 51 10.22 7.11 -10.63
C PRO A 51 9.58 8.06 -9.60
N LYS A 52 8.28 7.88 -9.29
CA LYS A 52 7.54 8.72 -8.34
C LYS A 52 7.96 8.51 -6.88
N THR A 53 8.72 7.46 -6.59
CA THR A 53 9.21 7.20 -5.23
C THR A 53 10.48 7.98 -4.91
N SER A 54 11.22 8.43 -5.93
CA SER A 54 12.44 9.21 -5.75
C SER A 54 12.11 10.60 -5.19
N GLY A 55 12.70 10.95 -4.07
CA GLY A 55 12.48 12.26 -3.42
C GLY A 55 11.13 12.42 -2.72
N ALA A 56 10.30 11.37 -2.67
CA ALA A 56 9.01 11.40 -2.01
C ALA A 56 9.15 11.39 -0.48
N ASP A 57 8.23 12.05 0.22
CA ASP A 57 8.06 11.91 1.67
C ASP A 57 7.32 10.61 2.03
N LEU A 58 7.24 10.30 3.33
CA LEU A 58 6.57 9.07 3.83
C LEU A 58 5.10 9.00 3.42
N GLN A 59 4.37 10.10 3.49
CA GLN A 59 2.95 10.14 3.13
C GLN A 59 2.74 9.91 1.63
N THR A 60 3.60 10.45 0.81
CA THR A 60 3.58 10.23 -0.65
C THR A 60 3.97 8.80 -1.00
N LEU A 61 5.00 8.24 -0.36
CA LEU A 61 5.36 6.82 -0.53
C LEU A 61 4.23 5.89 -0.08
N ALA A 62 3.57 6.20 1.04
CA ALA A 62 2.40 5.44 1.49
C ALA A 62 1.30 5.43 0.42
N LYS A 63 0.98 6.59 -0.17
CA LYS A 63 -0.03 6.68 -1.24
C LYS A 63 0.35 5.89 -2.49
N ILE A 64 1.61 5.98 -2.93
CA ILE A 64 2.11 5.25 -4.10
C ILE A 64 2.04 3.74 -3.88
N THR A 65 2.60 3.26 -2.77
CA THR A 65 2.65 1.83 -2.46
C THR A 65 1.27 1.25 -2.18
N PHE A 66 0.41 1.99 -1.49
CA PHE A 66 -0.97 1.61 -1.26
C PHE A 66 -1.77 1.52 -2.57
N GLY A 67 -1.62 2.48 -3.49
CA GLY A 67 -2.24 2.41 -4.81
C GLY A 67 -1.81 1.18 -5.61
N SER A 68 -0.54 0.80 -5.51
CA SER A 68 -0.02 -0.43 -6.11
C SER A 68 -0.62 -1.69 -5.46
N ALA A 69 -0.81 -1.70 -4.13
CA ALA A 69 -1.48 -2.80 -3.44
C ALA A 69 -2.94 -2.97 -3.92
N GLN A 70 -3.68 -1.87 -4.08
CA GLN A 70 -5.05 -1.90 -4.61
C GLN A 70 -5.10 -2.44 -6.04
N THR A 71 -4.16 -2.02 -6.90
CA THR A 71 -4.06 -2.52 -8.27
C THR A 71 -3.77 -4.02 -8.28
N SER A 72 -2.77 -4.47 -7.51
CA SER A 72 -2.41 -5.89 -7.42
C SER A 72 -3.53 -6.76 -6.88
N ALA A 73 -4.28 -6.30 -5.86
CA ALA A 73 -5.46 -7.02 -5.37
C ALA A 73 -6.55 -7.17 -6.44
N SER A 74 -6.80 -6.10 -7.21
CA SER A 74 -7.79 -6.10 -8.30
C SER A 74 -7.38 -7.02 -9.45
N GLU A 75 -6.10 -7.06 -9.80
CA GLU A 75 -5.55 -7.96 -10.82
C GLU A 75 -5.64 -9.42 -10.36
N GLY A 76 -5.28 -9.71 -9.11
CA GLY A 76 -5.43 -11.03 -8.50
C GLY A 76 -6.88 -11.51 -8.52
N PHE A 77 -7.81 -10.67 -8.12
CA PHE A 77 -9.23 -10.95 -8.18
C PHE A 77 -9.69 -11.33 -9.60
N LYS A 78 -9.35 -10.51 -10.61
CA LYS A 78 -9.69 -10.78 -12.02
C LYS A 78 -9.07 -12.09 -12.51
N LYS A 79 -7.83 -12.36 -12.14
CA LYS A 79 -7.12 -13.58 -12.51
C LYS A 79 -7.81 -14.82 -11.94
N ILE A 80 -8.14 -14.81 -10.64
CA ILE A 80 -8.84 -15.92 -10.00
C ILE A 80 -10.24 -16.09 -10.60
N GLN A 81 -10.98 -15.01 -10.89
CA GLN A 81 -12.26 -15.09 -11.58
C GLN A 81 -12.16 -15.78 -12.96
N SER A 82 -11.09 -15.51 -13.69
CA SER A 82 -10.83 -16.18 -14.97
C SER A 82 -10.60 -17.68 -14.78
N LEU A 83 -9.82 -18.06 -13.74
CA LEU A 83 -9.54 -19.46 -13.40
C LEU A 83 -10.81 -20.23 -13.00
N VAL A 84 -11.77 -19.60 -12.29
CA VAL A 84 -13.09 -20.20 -12.01
C VAL A 84 -13.81 -20.60 -13.29
N LYS A 85 -13.74 -19.75 -14.34
CA LYS A 85 -14.45 -19.99 -15.61
C LYS A 85 -13.82 -21.11 -16.42
N THR A 86 -12.49 -21.30 -16.34
CA THR A 86 -11.74 -22.26 -17.14
C THR A 86 -11.48 -23.58 -16.40
N ALA A 87 -11.71 -23.66 -15.09
CA ALA A 87 -11.49 -24.85 -14.29
C ALA A 87 -12.47 -25.97 -14.70
N THR A 88 -11.92 -27.10 -15.14
CA THR A 88 -12.67 -28.32 -15.50
C THR A 88 -12.82 -29.26 -14.30
N ASN A 89 -11.86 -29.25 -13.37
CA ASN A 89 -11.92 -30.04 -12.13
C ASN A 89 -12.86 -29.36 -11.11
N PRO A 90 -13.95 -30.04 -10.66
CA PRO A 90 -14.93 -29.44 -9.73
C PRO A 90 -14.33 -28.98 -8.39
N THR A 91 -13.37 -29.74 -7.84
CA THR A 91 -12.72 -29.41 -6.56
C THR A 91 -11.86 -28.16 -6.71
N MET A 92 -11.08 -28.07 -7.78
CA MET A 92 -10.28 -26.88 -8.09
C MET A 92 -11.17 -25.65 -8.35
N LYS A 93 -12.29 -25.84 -9.06
CA LYS A 93 -13.28 -24.77 -9.29
C LYS A 93 -13.85 -24.24 -7.99
N LYS A 94 -14.15 -25.12 -7.02
CA LYS A 94 -14.61 -24.74 -5.68
C LYS A 94 -13.55 -23.94 -4.93
N ALA A 95 -12.28 -24.37 -4.97
CA ALA A 95 -11.16 -23.63 -4.36
C ALA A 95 -10.99 -22.23 -4.97
N TYR A 96 -11.01 -22.10 -6.30
CA TYR A 96 -10.98 -20.79 -6.96
C TYR A 96 -12.19 -19.91 -6.60
N THR A 97 -13.38 -20.51 -6.44
CA THR A 97 -14.58 -19.76 -6.02
C THR A 97 -14.41 -19.23 -4.59
N SER A 98 -13.85 -20.00 -3.67
CA SER A 98 -13.46 -19.54 -2.32
C SER A 98 -12.47 -18.39 -2.42
N CYS A 99 -11.42 -18.52 -3.23
CA CYS A 99 -10.42 -17.49 -3.47
C CYS A 99 -11.02 -16.16 -3.98
N VAL A 100 -12.05 -16.22 -4.83
CA VAL A 100 -12.77 -15.00 -5.27
C VAL A 100 -13.33 -14.24 -4.06
N GLN A 101 -13.87 -14.92 -3.05
CA GLN A 101 -14.40 -14.27 -1.84
C GLN A 101 -13.25 -13.69 -0.99
N HIS A 102 -12.14 -14.42 -0.86
CA HIS A 102 -10.95 -13.93 -0.14
C HIS A 102 -10.37 -12.65 -0.76
N TYR A 103 -10.27 -12.57 -2.09
CA TYR A 103 -9.84 -11.35 -2.76
C TYR A 103 -10.84 -10.20 -2.64
N LYS A 104 -12.17 -10.49 -2.62
CA LYS A 104 -13.19 -9.46 -2.33
C LYS A 104 -13.01 -8.88 -0.94
N SER A 105 -12.77 -9.70 0.07
CA SER A 105 -12.50 -9.27 1.44
C SER A 105 -11.24 -8.41 1.51
N ALA A 106 -10.16 -8.81 0.82
CA ALA A 106 -8.93 -8.03 0.73
C ALA A 106 -9.17 -6.64 0.12
N ILE A 107 -9.91 -6.56 -0.99
CA ILE A 107 -10.27 -5.30 -1.64
C ILE A 107 -11.14 -4.42 -0.71
N SER A 108 -12.07 -5.00 0.04
CA SER A 108 -12.88 -4.27 1.02
C SER A 108 -11.99 -3.68 2.11
N SER A 109 -11.10 -4.46 2.72
CA SER A 109 -10.16 -4.00 3.75
C SER A 109 -9.25 -2.86 3.23
N LEU A 110 -8.77 -2.95 1.98
CA LEU A 110 -8.02 -1.85 1.35
C LEU A 110 -8.90 -0.61 1.14
N ASN A 111 -10.17 -0.76 0.80
CA ASN A 111 -11.07 0.39 0.68
C ASN A 111 -11.28 1.08 2.04
N ASP A 112 -11.43 0.31 3.11
CA ASP A 112 -11.55 0.84 4.48
C ASP A 112 -10.25 1.52 4.95
N ALA A 113 -9.10 1.10 4.43
CA ALA A 113 -7.79 1.70 4.73
C ALA A 113 -7.59 3.09 4.11
N LYS A 114 -8.36 3.47 3.07
CA LYS A 114 -8.21 4.77 2.38
C LYS A 114 -8.37 5.95 3.31
N GLN A 115 -9.30 5.89 4.26
CA GLN A 115 -9.53 6.99 5.20
C GLN A 115 -8.34 7.15 6.14
N SER A 116 -7.81 6.05 6.68
CA SER A 116 -6.62 6.08 7.53
C SER A 116 -5.40 6.65 6.79
N LEU A 117 -5.21 6.24 5.52
CA LEU A 117 -4.16 6.80 4.67
C LEU A 117 -4.34 8.30 4.44
N ALA A 118 -5.56 8.76 4.17
CA ALA A 118 -5.85 10.17 3.90
C ALA A 118 -5.60 11.07 5.12
N SER A 119 -5.93 10.58 6.33
CA SER A 119 -5.74 11.30 7.60
C SER A 119 -4.32 11.17 8.18
N GLY A 120 -3.42 10.38 7.56
CA GLY A 120 -2.10 10.10 8.12
C GLY A 120 -2.12 9.18 9.35
N ASP A 121 -3.23 8.46 9.58
CA ASP A 121 -3.37 7.47 10.65
C ASP A 121 -2.59 6.19 10.28
N GLY A 122 -1.29 6.18 10.57
CA GLY A 122 -0.41 5.05 10.30
C GLY A 122 -0.88 3.76 10.98
N LYS A 123 -1.35 3.84 12.23
CA LYS A 123 -1.84 2.67 12.98
C LYS A 123 -3.10 2.06 12.34
N GLY A 124 -4.08 2.89 12.00
CA GLY A 124 -5.30 2.43 11.32
C GLY A 124 -5.00 1.86 9.94
N LEU A 125 -4.08 2.48 9.18
CA LEU A 125 -3.60 1.97 7.90
C LEU A 125 -2.96 0.58 8.07
N ASN A 126 -2.08 0.41 9.05
CA ASN A 126 -1.40 -0.85 9.35
C ASN A 126 -2.40 -1.98 9.60
N ILE A 127 -3.36 -1.77 10.51
CA ILE A 127 -4.37 -2.78 10.89
C ILE A 127 -5.17 -3.23 9.65
N LYS A 128 -5.65 -2.28 8.85
CA LYS A 128 -6.53 -2.58 7.70
C LYS A 128 -5.76 -3.23 6.54
N VAL A 129 -4.52 -2.82 6.29
CA VAL A 129 -3.66 -3.45 5.27
C VAL A 129 -3.26 -4.86 5.72
N SER A 130 -2.98 -5.08 7.00
CA SER A 130 -2.73 -6.43 7.54
C SER A 130 -3.94 -7.35 7.31
N ALA A 131 -5.16 -6.88 7.60
CA ALA A 131 -6.38 -7.64 7.33
C ALA A 131 -6.57 -7.95 5.83
N ALA A 132 -6.17 -7.02 4.94
CA ALA A 132 -6.23 -7.27 3.50
C ALA A 132 -5.29 -8.40 3.04
N MET A 133 -4.17 -8.61 3.72
CA MET A 133 -3.20 -9.67 3.37
C MET A 133 -3.71 -11.08 3.69
N GLU A 134 -4.65 -11.23 4.63
CA GLU A 134 -5.17 -12.54 5.05
C GLU A 134 -5.89 -13.25 3.90
N GLY A 135 -6.70 -12.54 3.12
CA GLY A 135 -7.48 -13.13 2.04
C GLY A 135 -6.64 -13.87 1.00
N PRO A 136 -5.69 -13.23 0.30
CA PRO A 136 -4.81 -13.91 -0.64
C PRO A 136 -3.95 -15.00 -0.01
N SER A 137 -3.53 -14.86 1.25
CA SER A 137 -2.80 -15.89 1.98
C SER A 137 -3.66 -17.15 2.20
N THR A 138 -4.91 -16.99 2.61
CA THR A 138 -5.86 -18.11 2.75
C THR A 138 -6.15 -18.76 1.39
N CYS A 139 -6.31 -17.96 0.34
CA CYS A 139 -6.46 -18.45 -1.03
C CYS A 139 -5.27 -19.35 -1.47
N GLU A 140 -4.03 -18.96 -1.15
CA GLU A 140 -2.86 -19.80 -1.43
C GLU A 140 -2.92 -21.14 -0.69
N GLN A 141 -3.37 -21.14 0.57
CA GLN A 141 -3.53 -22.37 1.36
C GLN A 141 -4.62 -23.27 0.77
N ASP A 142 -5.77 -22.73 0.38
CA ASP A 142 -6.86 -23.46 -0.28
C ASP A 142 -6.40 -24.12 -1.59
N MET A 143 -5.43 -23.53 -2.25
CA MET A 143 -4.90 -23.99 -3.53
C MET A 143 -3.61 -24.84 -3.41
N ALA A 144 -3.04 -25.00 -2.22
CA ALA A 144 -1.72 -25.62 -2.02
C ALA A 144 -1.58 -27.06 -2.59
N ASN A 145 -2.70 -27.79 -2.65
CA ASN A 145 -2.73 -29.16 -3.17
C ASN A 145 -2.99 -29.25 -4.69
N PHE A 146 -3.06 -28.12 -5.39
CA PHE A 146 -3.34 -28.07 -6.82
C PHE A 146 -2.15 -27.51 -7.59
N LYS A 147 -2.01 -27.92 -8.85
CA LYS A 147 -1.10 -27.27 -9.80
C LYS A 147 -1.74 -25.96 -10.25
N VAL A 148 -1.41 -24.87 -9.57
CA VAL A 148 -1.95 -23.53 -9.81
C VAL A 148 -1.21 -22.85 -10.97
N ASP A 149 -1.91 -21.95 -11.66
CA ASP A 149 -1.30 -21.07 -12.68
C ASP A 149 -0.18 -20.23 -12.04
N PRO A 150 1.06 -20.30 -12.55
CA PRO A 150 2.20 -19.56 -11.97
C PRO A 150 1.99 -18.06 -11.89
N SER A 151 1.19 -17.48 -12.79
CA SER A 151 0.90 -16.05 -12.78
C SER A 151 -0.03 -15.63 -11.62
N ALA A 152 -0.91 -16.54 -11.17
CA ALA A 152 -1.74 -16.31 -9.99
C ALA A 152 -0.90 -16.34 -8.71
N VAL A 153 0.02 -17.30 -8.59
CA VAL A 153 0.98 -17.39 -7.47
C VAL A 153 1.87 -16.15 -7.41
N LYS A 154 2.43 -15.74 -8.56
CA LYS A 154 3.26 -14.54 -8.63
C LYS A 154 2.50 -13.28 -8.21
N ASN A 155 1.27 -13.09 -8.70
CA ASN A 155 0.45 -11.92 -8.35
C ASN A 155 0.17 -11.86 -6.84
N SER A 156 -0.14 -12.99 -6.21
CA SER A 156 -0.35 -13.06 -4.76
C SER A 156 0.92 -12.71 -3.99
N GLY A 157 2.08 -13.24 -4.40
CA GLY A 157 3.37 -12.92 -3.81
C GLY A 157 3.74 -11.44 -3.95
N ASP A 158 3.50 -10.85 -5.12
CA ASP A 158 3.73 -9.41 -5.35
C ASP A 158 2.80 -8.56 -4.46
N PHE A 159 1.53 -8.91 -4.35
CA PHE A 159 0.58 -8.26 -3.46
C PHE A 159 1.06 -8.28 -2.00
N GLN A 160 1.46 -9.46 -1.49
CA GLN A 160 1.97 -9.61 -0.12
C GLN A 160 3.22 -8.75 0.12
N ASN A 161 4.15 -8.73 -0.83
CA ASN A 161 5.36 -7.91 -0.74
C ASN A 161 5.05 -6.41 -0.75
N ILE A 162 4.13 -5.95 -1.63
CA ILE A 162 3.73 -4.53 -1.70
C ILE A 162 3.02 -4.12 -0.40
N CYS A 163 2.08 -4.92 0.10
CA CYS A 163 1.43 -4.67 1.39
C CYS A 163 2.46 -4.62 2.53
N GLY A 164 3.45 -5.53 2.54
CA GLY A 164 4.56 -5.50 3.49
C GLY A 164 5.32 -4.18 3.51
N ILE A 165 5.53 -3.56 2.34
CA ILE A 165 6.13 -2.21 2.25
C ILE A 165 5.19 -1.16 2.84
N VAL A 166 3.88 -1.22 2.55
CA VAL A 166 2.89 -0.31 3.16
C VAL A 166 2.91 -0.42 4.69
N LEU A 167 3.00 -1.63 5.25
CA LEU A 167 3.09 -1.84 6.69
C LEU A 167 4.34 -1.23 7.31
N VAL A 168 5.49 -1.34 6.64
CA VAL A 168 6.73 -0.69 7.11
C VAL A 168 6.57 0.83 7.12
N ILE A 169 6.04 1.41 6.04
CA ILE A 169 5.84 2.87 5.94
C ILE A 169 4.83 3.34 6.98
N SER A 170 3.72 2.62 7.17
CA SER A 170 2.68 2.98 8.14
C SER A 170 3.18 3.00 9.59
N ASN A 171 4.17 2.17 9.94
CA ASN A 171 4.83 2.18 11.25
C ASN A 171 5.84 3.32 11.42
N MET A 172 6.15 4.06 10.36
CA MET A 172 7.06 5.21 10.38
C MET A 172 6.32 6.56 10.29
N MET A 173 5.00 6.52 10.03
CA MET A 173 4.11 7.69 10.01
C MET A 173 3.69 8.07 11.42
#